data_e858bdfeb4d993be9d245899f0a5f91f
#
_entry.id   e858bdfeb4d993be9d245899f0a5f91f
#
_cell.length_a   1.000
_cell.length_b   1.000
_cell.length_c   1.000
_cell.angle_alpha   90.00
_cell.angle_beta   90.00
_cell.angle_gamma   90.00
#
_symmetry.space_group_name_H-M   'P 1'
#
loop_
_entity.id
_entity.type
_entity.pdbx_description
1 polymer ?
#
loop_
_entity_poly.entity_id
_entity_poly.type
_entity_poly.pdbx_seq_one_letter_code
_entity_poly.pdbx_strand_id
1 'polypeptide(L)'
;MTTSNWVQYEHTRNSRIPEGLAGGTEGKFNEKATQDFVDIDLDDVMLHSEVNLPIDFLVNQTLTLGTEWNQQRMKDLSSNTQALTGTNTGGAIDGVSTTDRSPYSKAEIFSLFAENNMELTDSTIVTPGLRFDHHSIVGNNWSPALNISQGLGDDFTLKMGIARAYKAPSLYQTNPNYILYSKGQGCYASAGGCYLQGNDDLKAETSINKEIGLEFKRDGWLAGGTWFRNDYRNKIEAGYVAVGQNAVGTDLYQWDNVPKAVVEGLEGSLNVPVSETVMWTNNITYMLKSENKTTGDRLSIIPEYTLNSTLSWQAREDLSMQTTFTWYGKQQPKKYNYKGQPAVGPETKEISPYSIVGLSATWDVTKNVSLTGGVDNLFDKRLWRAGNAQTTGDLAGANYIAGAGAYTYNEPGRTWYMSVNTHF
;
A
#
# COMPACT_ATOMS: atom_id res chain seq x y z
N MET A 1 3.62 -33.47 -13.79
CA MET A 1 2.88 -32.35 -14.44
C MET A 1 1.67 -32.04 -13.61
N THR A 2 1.51 -30.77 -13.24
CA THR A 2 0.31 -30.23 -12.54
C THR A 2 -0.21 -29.03 -13.29
N THR A 3 -1.51 -28.79 -13.22
CA THR A 3 -2.15 -27.60 -13.82
C THR A 3 -2.99 -26.89 -12.79
N SER A 4 -3.02 -25.56 -12.87
CA SER A 4 -3.88 -24.71 -12.08
C SER A 4 -4.69 -23.82 -13.03
N ASN A 5 -6.00 -23.93 -12.97
CA ASN A 5 -6.89 -23.10 -13.80
C ASN A 5 -8.02 -22.59 -12.92
N TRP A 6 -8.26 -21.29 -12.99
CA TRP A 6 -9.34 -20.68 -12.22
C TRP A 6 -9.92 -19.45 -12.92
N VAL A 7 -11.14 -19.14 -12.55
CA VAL A 7 -11.86 -17.94 -12.93
C VAL A 7 -12.28 -17.23 -11.66
N GLN A 8 -12.01 -15.94 -11.59
CA GLN A 8 -12.46 -15.09 -10.51
C GLN A 8 -13.35 -13.98 -11.06
N TYR A 9 -14.47 -13.75 -10.38
CA TYR A 9 -15.29 -12.55 -10.58
C TYR A 9 -15.43 -11.85 -9.24
N GLU A 10 -15.14 -10.56 -9.23
CA GLU A 10 -15.30 -9.71 -8.06
C GLU A 10 -16.16 -8.50 -8.44
N HIS A 11 -17.17 -8.23 -7.61
CA HIS A 11 -17.97 -7.01 -7.69
C HIS A 11 -17.75 -6.22 -6.40
N THR A 12 -17.22 -5.02 -6.52
CA THR A 12 -17.02 -4.10 -5.41
C THR A 12 -17.93 -2.89 -5.59
N ARG A 13 -18.73 -2.60 -4.55
CA ARG A 13 -19.51 -1.37 -4.48
C ARG A 13 -19.00 -0.50 -3.35
N ASN A 14 -18.66 0.74 -3.66
CA ASN A 14 -18.28 1.76 -2.69
C ASN A 14 -19.36 2.83 -2.66
N SER A 15 -20.16 2.84 -1.58
CA SER A 15 -21.16 3.88 -1.32
C SER A 15 -20.52 4.97 -0.48
N ARG A 16 -20.48 6.19 -0.99
CA ARG A 16 -19.86 7.33 -0.31
C ARG A 16 -20.68 8.61 -0.46
N ILE A 17 -20.47 9.51 0.49
CA ILE A 17 -20.94 10.89 0.37
C ILE A 17 -19.88 11.69 -0.40
N PRO A 18 -20.18 12.27 -1.57
CA PRO A 18 -19.16 12.85 -2.46
C PRO A 18 -18.37 14.00 -1.85
N GLU A 19 -18.96 14.78 -0.93
CA GLU A 19 -18.36 15.99 -0.38
C GLU A 19 -18.32 16.03 1.15
N GLY A 20 -18.72 14.94 1.82
CA GLY A 20 -19.18 15.04 3.20
C GLY A 20 -18.13 15.08 4.28
N LEU A 21 -16.96 14.48 4.09
CA LEU A 21 -16.13 14.06 5.21
C LEU A 21 -14.72 14.62 5.21
N ALA A 22 -14.45 15.54 4.33
CA ALA A 22 -13.10 16.03 4.24
C ALA A 22 -12.81 17.09 5.31
N GLY A 23 -12.35 16.63 6.43
CA GLY A 23 -11.82 17.45 7.51
C GLY A 23 -12.89 18.11 8.39
N GLY A 24 -12.55 18.25 9.60
CA GLY A 24 -13.38 18.79 10.66
C GLY A 24 -13.06 18.09 11.97
N THR A 25 -13.74 18.51 13.01
CA THR A 25 -13.66 17.84 14.31
C THR A 25 -14.27 16.45 14.19
N GLU A 26 -13.61 15.44 14.71
CA GLU A 26 -14.12 14.07 14.76
C GLU A 26 -15.56 14.02 15.29
N GLY A 27 -16.42 13.27 14.60
CA GLY A 27 -17.83 13.15 14.94
C GLY A 27 -18.72 14.32 14.52
N LYS A 28 -18.17 15.35 13.85
CA LYS A 28 -18.96 16.45 13.26
C LYS A 28 -19.00 16.31 11.75
N PHE A 29 -20.22 16.36 11.22
CA PHE A 29 -20.47 16.43 9.79
C PHE A 29 -20.73 17.88 9.40
N ASN A 30 -20.30 18.30 8.21
CA ASN A 30 -20.76 19.55 7.64
C ASN A 30 -22.17 19.35 7.04
N GLU A 31 -22.86 20.44 6.68
CA GLU A 31 -24.21 20.38 6.12
C GLU A 31 -24.29 19.56 4.81
N LYS A 32 -23.19 19.42 4.09
CA LYS A 32 -23.09 18.62 2.88
C LYS A 32 -22.98 17.12 3.13
N ALA A 33 -22.67 16.70 4.35
CA ALA A 33 -22.67 15.30 4.75
C ALA A 33 -24.08 14.69 4.83
N THR A 34 -25.10 15.48 4.67
CA THR A 34 -26.51 15.05 4.57
C THR A 34 -26.95 14.72 3.15
N GLN A 35 -26.06 14.87 2.15
CA GLN A 35 -26.35 14.55 0.78
C GLN A 35 -26.44 13.04 0.56
N ASP A 36 -27.12 12.66 -0.54
CA ASP A 36 -27.31 11.26 -0.88
C ASP A 36 -25.97 10.54 -1.15
N PHE A 37 -25.93 9.26 -0.81
CA PHE A 37 -24.82 8.41 -1.16
C PHE A 37 -24.70 8.25 -2.68
N VAL A 38 -23.48 8.24 -3.17
CA VAL A 38 -23.15 7.93 -4.55
C VAL A 38 -22.37 6.63 -4.59
N ASP A 39 -22.83 5.72 -5.42
CA ASP A 39 -22.20 4.42 -5.61
C ASP A 39 -21.17 4.47 -6.72
N ILE A 40 -20.05 3.83 -6.46
CA ILE A 40 -19.02 3.48 -7.43
C ILE A 40 -19.01 1.96 -7.50
N ASP A 41 -19.30 1.43 -8.67
CA ASP A 41 -19.27 -0.01 -8.94
C ASP A 41 -18.00 -0.35 -9.72
N LEU A 42 -17.32 -1.41 -9.29
CA LEU A 42 -16.16 -2.01 -9.98
C LEU A 42 -16.43 -3.50 -10.16
N ASP A 43 -16.42 -3.93 -11.41
CA ASP A 43 -16.42 -5.34 -11.79
C ASP A 43 -15.00 -5.73 -12.25
N ASP A 44 -14.47 -6.80 -11.70
CA ASP A 44 -13.17 -7.38 -12.07
C ASP A 44 -13.37 -8.86 -12.42
N VAL A 45 -12.94 -9.23 -13.63
CA VAL A 45 -12.97 -10.62 -14.12
C VAL A 45 -11.55 -11.05 -14.41
N MET A 46 -11.10 -12.14 -13.82
CA MET A 46 -9.78 -12.70 -14.07
C MET A 46 -9.88 -14.16 -14.50
N LEU A 47 -9.14 -14.51 -15.54
CA LEU A 47 -8.90 -15.87 -16.00
C LEU A 47 -7.42 -16.17 -15.82
N HIS A 48 -7.13 -17.31 -15.25
CA HIS A 48 -5.74 -17.79 -15.04
C HIS A 48 -5.61 -19.25 -15.49
N SER A 49 -4.53 -19.52 -16.18
CA SER A 49 -4.15 -20.90 -16.55
C SER A 49 -2.65 -21.06 -16.42
N GLU A 50 -2.24 -22.09 -15.70
CA GLU A 50 -0.83 -22.40 -15.43
C GLU A 50 -0.59 -23.90 -15.55
N VAL A 51 0.59 -24.27 -16.04
CA VAL A 51 1.10 -25.63 -16.08
C VAL A 51 2.50 -25.69 -15.49
N ASN A 52 2.73 -26.62 -14.57
CA ASN A 52 4.03 -26.94 -14.00
C ASN A 52 4.53 -28.26 -14.58
N LEU A 53 5.66 -28.19 -15.25
CA LEU A 53 6.30 -29.29 -15.97
C LEU A 53 7.60 -29.68 -15.26
N PRO A 54 7.64 -30.77 -14.46
CA PRO A 54 8.89 -31.35 -14.01
C PRO A 54 9.67 -31.83 -15.20
N ILE A 55 10.92 -31.45 -15.33
CA ILE A 55 11.84 -31.79 -16.41
C ILE A 55 13.13 -32.32 -15.79
N ASP A 56 13.49 -33.51 -16.12
CA ASP A 56 14.77 -34.16 -15.75
C ASP A 56 15.69 -34.15 -16.98
N PHE A 57 16.29 -32.98 -17.25
CA PHE A 57 17.22 -32.77 -18.33
C PHE A 57 18.38 -31.90 -17.86
N LEU A 58 19.61 -32.43 -17.85
CA LEU A 58 20.83 -31.84 -17.29
C LEU A 58 20.78 -31.70 -15.76
N VAL A 59 19.72 -31.13 -15.22
CA VAL A 59 19.45 -30.94 -13.80
C VAL A 59 17.97 -31.15 -13.54
N ASN A 60 17.59 -31.41 -12.27
CA ASN A 60 16.18 -31.34 -11.86
C ASN A 60 15.66 -29.94 -12.00
N GLN A 61 14.54 -29.78 -12.70
CA GLN A 61 13.95 -28.48 -12.90
C GLN A 61 12.43 -28.57 -13.03
N THR A 62 11.77 -27.47 -12.68
CA THR A 62 10.34 -27.32 -12.89
C THR A 62 10.10 -26.08 -13.73
N LEU A 63 9.64 -26.30 -14.98
CA LEU A 63 9.23 -25.21 -15.86
C LEU A 63 7.76 -24.89 -15.62
N THR A 64 7.48 -23.65 -15.23
CA THR A 64 6.14 -23.09 -15.09
C THR A 64 5.84 -22.22 -16.30
N LEU A 65 4.73 -22.46 -16.98
CA LEU A 65 4.22 -21.65 -18.07
C LEU A 65 2.79 -21.24 -17.75
N GLY A 66 2.45 -19.99 -17.96
CA GLY A 66 1.09 -19.54 -17.68
C GLY A 66 0.64 -18.34 -18.49
N THR A 67 -0.66 -18.13 -18.45
CA THR A 67 -1.36 -17.01 -19.06
C THR A 67 -2.42 -16.47 -18.13
N GLU A 68 -2.63 -15.18 -18.17
CA GLU A 68 -3.69 -14.48 -17.45
C GLU A 68 -4.40 -13.50 -18.36
N TRP A 69 -5.68 -13.34 -18.14
CA TRP A 69 -6.46 -12.25 -18.68
C TRP A 69 -7.29 -11.63 -17.56
N ASN A 70 -7.20 -10.30 -17.44
CA ASN A 70 -7.94 -9.54 -16.46
C ASN A 70 -8.69 -8.41 -17.17
N GLN A 71 -9.95 -8.22 -16.80
CA GLN A 71 -10.77 -7.11 -17.28
C GLN A 71 -11.41 -6.39 -16.11
N GLN A 72 -11.16 -5.08 -16.03
CA GLN A 72 -11.76 -4.19 -15.04
C GLN A 72 -12.75 -3.25 -15.71
N ARG A 73 -13.93 -3.11 -15.12
CA ARG A 73 -14.97 -2.17 -15.53
C ARG A 73 -15.46 -1.40 -14.32
N MET A 74 -15.39 -0.09 -14.39
CA MET A 74 -15.83 0.80 -13.34
C MET A 74 -16.94 1.71 -13.84
N LYS A 75 -17.93 1.93 -12.98
CA LYS A 75 -18.98 2.93 -13.16
C LYS A 75 -18.91 3.90 -11.99
N ASP A 76 -18.62 5.17 -12.27
CA ASP A 76 -18.61 6.27 -11.31
C ASP A 76 -19.44 7.44 -11.81
N LEU A 77 -20.64 7.58 -11.27
CA LEU A 77 -21.58 8.65 -11.65
C LEU A 77 -21.19 10.01 -11.07
N SER A 78 -20.32 10.06 -10.08
CA SER A 78 -19.91 11.29 -9.41
C SER A 78 -18.71 11.94 -10.10
N SER A 79 -17.55 11.28 -10.03
CA SER A 79 -16.30 11.90 -10.47
C SER A 79 -16.14 11.93 -11.99
N ASN A 80 -16.67 10.92 -12.71
CA ASN A 80 -16.59 10.90 -14.17
C ASN A 80 -17.59 11.85 -14.86
N THR A 81 -18.65 12.21 -14.16
CA THR A 81 -19.71 13.07 -14.72
C THR A 81 -19.92 14.34 -13.92
N GLN A 82 -19.03 14.67 -13.00
CA GLN A 82 -19.14 15.86 -12.16
C GLN A 82 -19.36 17.10 -13.01
N ALA A 83 -20.44 17.82 -12.72
CA ALA A 83 -20.72 19.08 -13.40
C ALA A 83 -19.71 20.14 -12.97
N LEU A 84 -19.14 20.83 -13.95
CA LEU A 84 -18.22 21.95 -13.73
C LEU A 84 -18.95 23.29 -13.63
N THR A 85 -20.28 23.23 -13.50
CA THR A 85 -21.17 24.39 -13.38
C THR A 85 -21.66 24.46 -11.93
N GLY A 86 -21.23 25.46 -11.20
CA GLY A 86 -21.74 25.66 -9.84
C GLY A 86 -20.86 26.58 -9.01
N THR A 87 -21.44 27.19 -8.00
CA THR A 87 -20.76 28.15 -7.14
C THR A 87 -19.63 27.54 -6.30
N ASN A 88 -19.63 26.22 -6.12
CA ASN A 88 -18.65 25.51 -5.26
C ASN A 88 -17.49 24.89 -6.05
N THR A 89 -17.59 24.75 -7.36
CA THR A 89 -16.60 24.11 -8.21
C THR A 89 -15.87 25.07 -9.13
N GLY A 90 -16.18 26.37 -9.06
CA GLY A 90 -15.46 27.41 -9.78
C GLY A 90 -15.73 27.53 -11.28
N GLY A 91 -16.66 26.77 -11.85
CA GLY A 91 -17.11 26.93 -13.23
C GLY A 91 -16.44 26.03 -14.27
N ALA A 92 -16.71 26.31 -15.54
CA ALA A 92 -16.24 25.51 -16.68
C ALA A 92 -14.72 25.58 -16.85
N ILE A 93 -14.14 24.48 -17.36
CA ILE A 93 -12.72 24.37 -17.72
C ILE A 93 -12.67 24.31 -19.25
N ASP A 94 -11.80 25.10 -19.87
CA ASP A 94 -11.63 25.11 -21.32
C ASP A 94 -11.20 23.73 -21.84
N GLY A 95 -11.87 23.26 -22.90
CA GLY A 95 -11.61 21.96 -23.50
C GLY A 95 -12.18 20.76 -22.73
N VAL A 96 -12.84 20.98 -21.60
CA VAL A 96 -13.48 19.90 -20.82
C VAL A 96 -15.00 19.99 -20.97
N SER A 97 -15.62 18.92 -21.50
CA SER A 97 -17.08 18.83 -21.60
C SER A 97 -17.71 18.86 -20.21
N THR A 98 -18.80 19.60 -20.06
CA THR A 98 -19.57 19.70 -18.82
C THR A 98 -20.75 18.71 -18.77
N THR A 99 -21.11 18.10 -19.92
CA THR A 99 -22.34 17.31 -20.06
C THR A 99 -22.11 15.89 -20.58
N ASP A 100 -21.11 15.67 -21.45
CA ASP A 100 -21.01 14.44 -22.24
C ASP A 100 -19.87 13.53 -21.78
N ARG A 101 -19.56 13.54 -20.48
CA ARG A 101 -18.54 12.66 -19.91
C ARG A 101 -19.12 11.30 -19.53
N SER A 102 -18.45 10.23 -19.98
CA SER A 102 -18.86 8.86 -19.65
C SER A 102 -18.62 8.52 -18.19
N PRO A 103 -19.60 7.95 -17.46
CA PRO A 103 -19.38 7.41 -16.13
C PRO A 103 -18.60 6.10 -16.15
N TYR A 104 -18.33 5.53 -17.31
CA TYR A 104 -17.70 4.22 -17.44
C TYR A 104 -16.22 4.34 -17.78
N SER A 105 -15.43 3.49 -17.12
CA SER A 105 -14.01 3.27 -17.41
C SER A 105 -13.75 1.78 -17.54
N LYS A 106 -12.86 1.39 -18.46
CA LYS A 106 -12.50 -0.01 -18.71
C LYS A 106 -11.02 -0.14 -18.98
N ALA A 107 -10.41 -1.19 -18.47
CA ALA A 107 -9.07 -1.63 -18.85
C ALA A 107 -9.00 -3.15 -18.94
N GLU A 108 -8.12 -3.64 -19.80
CA GLU A 108 -7.81 -5.07 -19.96
C GLU A 108 -6.31 -5.29 -19.92
N ILE A 109 -5.90 -6.39 -19.30
CA ILE A 109 -4.52 -6.85 -19.28
C ILE A 109 -4.50 -8.31 -19.73
N PHE A 110 -3.68 -8.60 -20.72
CA PHE A 110 -3.34 -9.95 -21.14
C PHE A 110 -1.87 -10.21 -20.80
N SER A 111 -1.58 -11.35 -20.18
CA SER A 111 -0.23 -11.68 -19.72
C SER A 111 0.17 -13.10 -20.10
N LEU A 112 1.45 -13.24 -20.43
CA LEU A 112 2.14 -14.52 -20.59
C LEU A 112 3.33 -14.56 -19.66
N PHE A 113 3.57 -15.68 -18.99
CA PHE A 113 4.73 -15.81 -18.13
C PHE A 113 5.36 -17.20 -18.22
N ALA A 114 6.65 -17.21 -17.98
CA ALA A 114 7.46 -18.41 -17.87
C ALA A 114 8.44 -18.26 -16.72
N GLU A 115 8.61 -19.30 -15.93
CA GLU A 115 9.59 -19.40 -14.85
C GLU A 115 10.20 -20.79 -14.85
N ASN A 116 11.50 -20.92 -14.60
CA ASN A 116 12.15 -22.21 -14.50
C ASN A 116 12.93 -22.32 -13.19
N ASN A 117 12.46 -23.14 -12.27
CA ASN A 117 13.18 -23.46 -11.04
C ASN A 117 14.16 -24.60 -11.31
N MET A 118 15.47 -24.30 -11.29
CA MET A 118 16.55 -25.23 -11.63
C MET A 118 17.41 -25.54 -10.41
N GLU A 119 17.50 -26.82 -10.03
CA GLU A 119 18.41 -27.33 -9.01
C GLU A 119 19.78 -27.60 -9.65
N LEU A 120 20.64 -26.57 -9.78
CA LEU A 120 21.95 -26.70 -10.42
C LEU A 120 22.89 -27.62 -9.64
N THR A 121 22.77 -27.63 -8.32
CA THR A 121 23.42 -28.55 -7.40
C THR A 121 22.50 -28.82 -6.22
N ASP A 122 22.82 -29.73 -5.33
CA ASP A 122 22.08 -30.04 -4.10
C ASP A 122 21.91 -28.79 -3.19
N SER A 123 22.77 -27.78 -3.35
CA SER A 123 22.77 -26.56 -2.54
C SER A 123 22.47 -25.30 -3.33
N THR A 124 22.33 -25.37 -4.66
CA THR A 124 22.17 -24.19 -5.52
C THR A 124 20.90 -24.29 -6.35
N ILE A 125 19.97 -23.40 -6.11
CA ILE A 125 18.75 -23.25 -6.91
C ILE A 125 18.79 -21.91 -7.64
N VAL A 126 18.52 -21.90 -8.94
CA VAL A 126 18.45 -20.71 -9.78
C VAL A 126 17.09 -20.66 -10.47
N THR A 127 16.40 -19.56 -10.34
CA THR A 127 15.05 -19.38 -10.86
C THR A 127 14.97 -18.13 -11.74
N PRO A 128 15.28 -18.22 -13.05
CA PRO A 128 14.96 -17.19 -14.02
C PRO A 128 13.46 -17.17 -14.32
N GLY A 129 12.92 -15.97 -14.49
CA GLY A 129 11.54 -15.75 -14.87
C GLY A 129 11.40 -14.62 -15.88
N LEU A 130 10.36 -14.69 -16.70
CA LEU A 130 9.99 -13.62 -17.62
C LEU A 130 8.48 -13.54 -17.74
N ARG A 131 7.95 -12.33 -17.57
CA ARG A 131 6.53 -12.03 -17.80
C ARG A 131 6.39 -10.95 -18.86
N PHE A 132 5.47 -11.16 -19.77
CA PHE A 132 4.98 -10.17 -20.73
C PHE A 132 3.57 -9.78 -20.36
N ASP A 133 3.28 -8.47 -20.35
CA ASP A 133 1.96 -7.90 -20.12
C ASP A 133 1.59 -6.98 -21.28
N HIS A 134 0.38 -7.12 -21.80
CA HIS A 134 -0.24 -6.18 -22.73
C HIS A 134 -1.44 -5.52 -22.05
N HIS A 135 -1.33 -4.25 -21.74
CA HIS A 135 -2.40 -3.46 -21.15
C HIS A 135 -3.07 -2.59 -22.21
N SER A 136 -4.41 -2.60 -22.26
CA SER A 136 -5.20 -1.93 -23.31
C SER A 136 -4.96 -0.42 -23.45
N ILE A 137 -4.43 0.25 -22.41
CA ILE A 137 -4.17 1.70 -22.41
C ILE A 137 -2.67 1.97 -22.51
N VAL A 138 -1.84 1.39 -21.61
CA VAL A 138 -0.41 1.73 -21.52
C VAL A 138 0.51 0.81 -22.32
N GLY A 139 -0.04 -0.15 -23.07
CA GLY A 139 0.69 -1.00 -24.01
C GLY A 139 1.49 -2.11 -23.34
N ASN A 140 2.64 -2.43 -23.92
CA ASN A 140 3.43 -3.62 -23.61
C ASN A 140 4.43 -3.38 -22.50
N ASN A 141 4.64 -4.41 -21.68
CA ASN A 141 5.66 -4.44 -20.65
C ASN A 141 6.33 -5.81 -20.58
N TRP A 142 7.63 -5.83 -20.28
CA TRP A 142 8.41 -7.04 -20.00
C TRP A 142 8.99 -6.96 -18.61
N SER A 143 8.78 -8.01 -17.81
CA SER A 143 9.23 -8.11 -16.42
C SER A 143 10.14 -9.33 -16.25
N PRO A 144 11.45 -9.21 -16.51
CA PRO A 144 12.42 -10.25 -16.20
C PRO A 144 12.69 -10.32 -14.69
N ALA A 145 12.97 -11.53 -14.21
CA ALA A 145 13.37 -11.83 -12.84
C ALA A 145 14.47 -12.90 -12.81
N LEU A 146 15.32 -12.84 -11.80
CA LEU A 146 16.29 -13.87 -11.48
C LEU A 146 16.42 -13.99 -9.97
N ASN A 147 16.15 -15.17 -9.44
CA ASN A 147 16.36 -15.51 -8.04
C ASN A 147 17.39 -16.61 -7.91
N ILE A 148 18.22 -16.53 -6.89
CA ILE A 148 19.25 -17.52 -6.55
C ILE A 148 19.16 -17.83 -5.08
N SER A 149 19.10 -19.11 -4.75
CA SER A 149 19.23 -19.64 -3.39
C SER A 149 20.45 -20.53 -3.32
N GLN A 150 21.38 -20.23 -2.41
CA GLN A 150 22.62 -20.95 -2.23
C GLN A 150 22.77 -21.44 -0.79
N GLY A 151 22.75 -22.72 -0.57
CA GLY A 151 23.11 -23.35 0.71
C GLY A 151 24.61 -23.17 0.99
N LEU A 152 24.94 -22.76 2.20
CA LEU A 152 26.30 -22.57 2.69
C LEU A 152 26.49 -23.46 3.92
N GLY A 153 26.88 -24.71 3.70
CA GLY A 153 26.84 -25.76 4.72
C GLY A 153 25.39 -26.15 5.06
N ASP A 154 25.18 -26.67 6.26
CA ASP A 154 23.91 -27.26 6.68
C ASP A 154 22.93 -26.22 7.26
N ASP A 155 23.45 -25.11 7.76
CA ASP A 155 22.70 -24.17 8.59
C ASP A 155 22.39 -22.84 7.91
N PHE A 156 23.14 -22.45 6.87
CA PHE A 156 23.00 -21.14 6.23
C PHE A 156 22.48 -21.20 4.80
N THR A 157 21.67 -20.25 4.43
CA THR A 157 21.19 -20.05 3.05
C THR A 157 21.35 -18.58 2.64
N LEU A 158 22.11 -18.36 1.57
CA LEU A 158 22.20 -17.06 0.90
C LEU A 158 21.10 -16.96 -0.15
N LYS A 159 20.29 -15.91 -0.09
CA LYS A 159 19.22 -15.62 -1.06
C LYS A 159 19.51 -14.30 -1.77
N MET A 160 19.39 -14.30 -3.08
CA MET A 160 19.62 -13.13 -3.92
C MET A 160 18.50 -13.01 -4.95
N GLY A 161 18.04 -11.79 -5.18
CA GLY A 161 16.99 -11.53 -6.17
C GLY A 161 17.23 -10.22 -6.92
N ILE A 162 16.90 -10.24 -8.21
CA ILE A 162 16.73 -9.05 -9.02
C ILE A 162 15.51 -9.22 -9.91
N ALA A 163 14.58 -8.27 -9.87
CA ALA A 163 13.37 -8.33 -10.68
C ALA A 163 12.97 -6.95 -11.16
N ARG A 164 12.44 -6.89 -12.37
CA ARG A 164 11.70 -5.71 -12.84
C ARG A 164 10.21 -5.91 -12.56
N ALA A 165 9.65 -5.04 -11.72
CA ALA A 165 8.23 -5.01 -11.45
C ALA A 165 7.52 -3.95 -12.31
N TYR A 166 6.23 -4.15 -12.53
CA TYR A 166 5.34 -3.34 -13.35
C TYR A 166 4.05 -3.07 -12.58
N LYS A 167 3.55 -1.84 -12.68
CA LYS A 167 2.23 -1.45 -12.18
C LYS A 167 1.54 -0.57 -13.21
N ALA A 168 0.40 -1.04 -13.71
CA ALA A 168 -0.46 -0.22 -14.56
C ALA A 168 -1.11 0.92 -13.78
N PRO A 169 -1.40 2.06 -14.41
CA PRO A 169 -2.23 3.09 -13.80
C PRO A 169 -3.65 2.56 -13.55
N SER A 170 -4.30 3.10 -12.54
CA SER A 170 -5.70 2.78 -12.24
C SER A 170 -6.66 3.40 -13.25
N LEU A 171 -7.91 2.90 -13.29
CA LEU A 171 -8.96 3.42 -14.15
C LEU A 171 -9.22 4.91 -13.95
N TYR A 172 -9.10 5.43 -12.73
CA TYR A 172 -9.21 6.87 -12.46
C TYR A 172 -8.05 7.67 -13.02
N GLN A 173 -6.84 7.13 -12.93
CA GLN A 173 -5.65 7.84 -13.37
C GLN A 173 -5.59 8.00 -14.89
N THR A 174 -6.11 7.04 -15.64
CA THR A 174 -6.08 7.04 -17.11
C THR A 174 -7.31 7.65 -17.75
N ASN A 175 -8.40 7.90 -17.02
CA ASN A 175 -9.64 8.36 -17.61
C ASN A 175 -9.73 9.90 -17.64
N PRO A 176 -9.61 10.56 -18.81
CA PRO A 176 -9.73 12.02 -18.90
C PRO A 176 -11.14 12.55 -18.56
N ASN A 177 -12.17 11.68 -18.51
CA ASN A 177 -13.49 12.06 -18.03
C ASN A 177 -13.56 12.13 -16.48
N TYR A 178 -12.61 11.50 -15.78
CA TYR A 178 -12.52 11.63 -14.33
C TYR A 178 -11.96 13.00 -13.95
N ILE A 179 -12.77 13.78 -13.24
CA ILE A 179 -12.39 15.10 -12.73
C ILE A 179 -12.82 15.18 -11.28
N LEU A 180 -11.85 15.30 -10.39
CA LEU A 180 -12.08 15.47 -8.97
C LEU A 180 -11.79 16.90 -8.55
N TYR A 181 -12.75 17.55 -7.92
CA TYR A 181 -12.50 18.83 -7.24
C TYR A 181 -11.93 18.60 -5.84
N SER A 182 -10.75 19.13 -5.59
CA SER A 182 -10.14 19.16 -4.27
C SER A 182 -10.21 20.55 -3.68
N LYS A 183 -10.66 20.66 -2.43
CA LYS A 183 -10.74 21.94 -1.70
C LYS A 183 -9.39 22.39 -1.12
N GLY A 184 -8.27 22.00 -1.72
CA GLY A 184 -6.94 22.42 -1.35
C GLY A 184 -5.99 21.30 -0.95
N GLN A 185 -6.45 20.06 -0.80
CA GLN A 185 -5.57 18.92 -0.55
C GLN A 185 -5.09 18.33 -1.86
N GLY A 186 -3.76 18.19 -2.00
CA GLY A 186 -3.15 17.68 -3.22
C GLY A 186 -3.04 18.72 -4.34
N CYS A 187 -3.38 19.97 -4.10
CA CYS A 187 -3.26 21.05 -5.06
C CYS A 187 -1.88 21.71 -4.93
N TYR A 188 -0.90 21.20 -5.65
CA TYR A 188 0.45 21.71 -5.60
C TYR A 188 0.52 23.18 -6.04
N ALA A 189 1.18 24.01 -5.25
CA ALA A 189 1.35 25.45 -5.50
C ALA A 189 0.05 26.27 -5.67
N SER A 190 -1.13 25.67 -5.49
CA SER A 190 -2.41 26.40 -5.55
C SER A 190 -2.73 27.11 -4.23
N ALA A 191 -3.27 28.31 -4.33
CA ALA A 191 -3.71 29.08 -3.15
C ALA A 191 -5.07 28.61 -2.61
N GLY A 192 -5.76 27.71 -3.29
CA GLY A 192 -7.12 27.27 -2.96
C GLY A 192 -7.43 25.87 -3.47
N GLY A 193 -8.69 25.62 -3.80
CA GLY A 193 -9.11 24.37 -4.44
C GLY A 193 -8.52 24.23 -5.82
N CYS A 194 -8.48 23.00 -6.31
CA CYS A 194 -8.06 22.64 -7.68
C CYS A 194 -8.86 21.48 -8.20
N TYR A 195 -8.76 21.26 -9.49
CA TYR A 195 -9.23 20.05 -10.15
C TYR A 195 -8.08 19.09 -10.41
N LEU A 196 -8.34 17.79 -10.31
CA LEU A 196 -7.44 16.73 -10.74
C LEU A 196 -8.16 15.89 -11.79
N GLN A 197 -7.57 15.81 -12.98
CA GLN A 197 -8.10 15.07 -14.13
C GLN A 197 -7.28 13.81 -14.39
N GLY A 198 -7.94 12.77 -14.92
CA GLY A 198 -7.26 11.60 -15.47
C GLY A 198 -6.43 11.97 -16.71
N ASN A 199 -5.42 11.15 -17.01
CA ASN A 199 -4.47 11.36 -18.10
C ASN A 199 -4.24 10.03 -18.84
N ASP A 200 -4.68 9.93 -20.10
CA ASP A 200 -4.53 8.75 -20.92
C ASP A 200 -3.13 8.58 -21.55
N ASP A 201 -2.28 9.61 -21.45
CA ASP A 201 -0.85 9.55 -21.83
C ASP A 201 0.07 8.96 -20.76
N LEU A 202 -0.48 8.54 -19.60
CA LEU A 202 0.32 7.95 -18.54
C LEU A 202 1.06 6.69 -18.99
N LYS A 203 2.32 6.61 -18.55
CA LYS A 203 3.13 5.40 -18.65
C LYS A 203 2.99 4.57 -17.38
N ALA A 204 3.14 3.26 -17.52
CA ALA A 204 3.17 2.38 -16.37
C ALA A 204 4.35 2.71 -15.42
N GLU A 205 4.10 2.57 -14.14
CA GLU A 205 5.18 2.57 -13.14
C GLU A 205 6.02 1.30 -13.29
N THR A 206 7.33 1.43 -13.19
CA THR A 206 8.23 0.28 -13.15
C THR A 206 9.23 0.43 -12.03
N SER A 207 9.69 -0.68 -11.48
CA SER A 207 10.79 -0.69 -10.52
C SER A 207 11.78 -1.80 -10.82
N ILE A 208 13.05 -1.56 -10.49
CA ILE A 208 14.07 -2.60 -10.39
C ILE A 208 14.27 -2.89 -8.91
N ASN A 209 13.85 -4.08 -8.50
CA ASN A 209 13.93 -4.57 -7.14
C ASN A 209 15.18 -5.45 -7.02
N LYS A 210 15.96 -5.22 -5.98
CA LYS A 210 17.21 -5.93 -5.70
C LYS A 210 17.19 -6.33 -4.24
N GLU A 211 17.57 -7.55 -3.95
CA GLU A 211 17.66 -8.06 -2.59
C GLU A 211 18.84 -9.02 -2.44
N ILE A 212 19.42 -9.01 -1.27
CA ILE A 212 20.39 -10.00 -0.83
C ILE A 212 20.18 -10.25 0.66
N GLY A 213 20.00 -11.52 1.01
CA GLY A 213 19.71 -11.94 2.38
C GLY A 213 20.48 -13.19 2.76
N LEU A 214 20.81 -13.30 4.04
CA LEU A 214 21.38 -14.48 4.65
C LEU A 214 20.42 -15.00 5.71
N GLU A 215 20.11 -16.29 5.67
CA GLU A 215 19.27 -16.99 6.63
C GLU A 215 20.08 -18.07 7.34
N PHE A 216 19.95 -18.16 8.65
CA PHE A 216 20.44 -19.22 9.50
C PHE A 216 19.25 -19.99 10.07
N LYS A 217 19.34 -21.33 10.04
CA LYS A 217 18.31 -22.21 10.60
C LYS A 217 18.94 -23.46 11.23
N ARG A 218 18.78 -23.62 12.54
CA ARG A 218 19.26 -24.79 13.28
C ARG A 218 18.52 -24.96 14.61
N ASP A 219 18.14 -26.18 14.95
CA ASP A 219 17.58 -26.56 16.26
C ASP A 219 16.41 -25.66 16.72
N GLY A 220 15.54 -25.28 15.81
CA GLY A 220 14.41 -24.38 16.09
C GLY A 220 14.76 -22.88 16.06
N TRP A 221 16.05 -22.50 16.03
CA TRP A 221 16.50 -21.13 15.79
C TRP A 221 16.32 -20.78 14.30
N LEU A 222 15.86 -19.59 14.06
CA LEU A 222 15.87 -18.96 12.74
C LEU A 222 16.36 -17.52 12.91
N ALA A 223 17.39 -17.14 12.17
CA ALA A 223 17.85 -15.77 12.10
C ALA A 223 18.05 -15.39 10.64
N GLY A 224 17.52 -14.25 10.22
CA GLY A 224 17.63 -13.77 8.85
C GLY A 224 17.89 -12.27 8.80
N GLY A 225 18.67 -11.85 7.81
CA GLY A 225 18.88 -10.45 7.49
C GLY A 225 18.90 -10.25 5.98
N THR A 226 18.14 -9.27 5.49
CA THR A 226 18.03 -8.95 4.06
C THR A 226 18.21 -7.45 3.85
N TRP A 227 19.10 -7.09 2.95
CA TRP A 227 19.11 -5.77 2.35
C TRP A 227 18.26 -5.77 1.11
N PHE A 228 17.43 -4.72 0.95
CA PHE A 228 16.62 -4.52 -0.25
C PHE A 228 16.74 -3.11 -0.79
N ARG A 229 16.56 -2.97 -2.11
CA ARG A 229 16.49 -1.68 -2.79
C ARG A 229 15.59 -1.73 -4.01
N ASN A 230 14.63 -0.82 -4.05
CA ASN A 230 13.65 -0.65 -5.12
C ASN A 230 13.87 0.72 -5.78
N ASP A 231 14.33 0.72 -7.03
CA ASP A 231 14.52 1.92 -7.84
C ASP A 231 13.31 2.09 -8.78
N TYR A 232 12.44 3.06 -8.49
CA TYR A 232 11.22 3.34 -9.24
C TYR A 232 11.44 4.30 -10.39
N ARG A 233 10.72 4.09 -11.48
CA ARG A 233 10.60 4.99 -12.63
C ARG A 233 9.15 5.20 -12.99
N ASN A 234 8.82 6.39 -13.52
CA ASN A 234 7.49 6.77 -13.95
C ASN A 234 6.44 6.59 -12.84
N LYS A 235 6.80 6.87 -11.57
CA LYS A 235 5.83 6.80 -10.48
C LYS A 235 4.67 7.75 -10.76
N ILE A 236 3.43 7.26 -10.65
CA ILE A 236 2.26 8.05 -10.94
C ILE A 236 1.87 8.84 -9.68
N GLU A 237 1.80 10.15 -9.82
CA GLU A 237 1.39 11.09 -8.77
C GLU A 237 0.50 12.19 -9.39
N ALA A 238 -0.18 12.97 -8.56
CA ALA A 238 -0.80 14.20 -9.04
C ALA A 238 0.29 15.15 -9.55
N GLY A 239 0.09 15.71 -10.73
CA GLY A 239 1.07 16.59 -11.36
C GLY A 239 1.35 17.85 -10.54
N TYR A 240 2.54 18.40 -10.70
CA TYR A 240 3.00 19.60 -9.98
C TYR A 240 2.80 20.88 -10.78
N VAL A 241 2.38 20.78 -12.03
CA VAL A 241 2.15 21.93 -12.92
C VAL A 241 0.69 21.93 -13.34
N ALA A 242 0.03 23.07 -13.18
CA ALA A 242 -1.32 23.24 -13.68
C ALA A 242 -1.31 23.15 -15.23
N VAL A 243 -2.19 22.33 -15.78
CA VAL A 243 -2.37 22.15 -17.23
C VAL A 243 -3.43 23.10 -17.79
N GLY A 244 -4.16 23.79 -16.93
CA GLY A 244 -5.19 24.76 -17.28
C GLY A 244 -5.79 25.41 -16.06
N GLN A 245 -6.73 26.31 -16.28
CA GLN A 245 -7.54 26.95 -15.25
C GLN A 245 -8.98 27.08 -15.72
N ASN A 246 -9.92 27.16 -14.79
CA ASN A 246 -11.29 27.51 -15.11
C ASN A 246 -11.47 29.04 -15.20
N ALA A 247 -12.70 29.46 -15.54
CA ALA A 247 -13.05 30.89 -15.72
C ALA A 247 -12.86 31.76 -14.48
N VAL A 248 -12.74 31.18 -13.27
CA VAL A 248 -12.50 31.90 -12.02
C VAL A 248 -11.08 31.67 -11.46
N GLY A 249 -10.17 31.12 -12.26
CA GLY A 249 -8.77 30.96 -11.92
C GLY A 249 -8.47 29.73 -11.04
N THR A 250 -9.36 28.75 -10.96
CA THR A 250 -9.09 27.48 -10.27
C THR A 250 -8.23 26.59 -11.14
N ASP A 251 -7.09 26.16 -10.62
CA ASP A 251 -6.11 25.34 -11.35
C ASP A 251 -6.65 23.94 -11.66
N LEU A 252 -6.32 23.45 -12.86
CA LEU A 252 -6.50 22.07 -13.30
C LEU A 252 -5.16 21.38 -13.32
N TYR A 253 -5.03 20.28 -12.57
CA TYR A 253 -3.91 19.37 -12.62
C TYR A 253 -4.31 18.07 -13.27
N GLN A 254 -3.33 17.32 -13.77
CA GLN A 254 -3.53 15.96 -14.27
C GLN A 254 -2.64 14.99 -13.51
N TRP A 255 -3.02 13.72 -13.50
CA TRP A 255 -2.10 12.66 -13.11
C TRP A 255 -0.89 12.67 -14.05
N ASP A 256 0.31 12.48 -13.50
CA ASP A 256 1.56 12.56 -14.24
C ASP A 256 2.56 11.50 -13.74
N ASN A 257 3.58 11.24 -14.55
CA ASN A 257 4.66 10.35 -14.23
C ASN A 257 5.85 11.13 -13.67
N VAL A 258 6.06 11.05 -12.36
CA VAL A 258 7.31 11.59 -11.75
C VAL A 258 8.51 10.68 -12.06
N PRO A 259 9.68 11.27 -12.37
CA PRO A 259 10.71 10.50 -13.04
C PRO A 259 11.32 9.37 -12.22
N LYS A 260 11.63 9.57 -10.93
CA LYS A 260 12.40 8.60 -10.14
C LYS A 260 12.13 8.70 -8.63
N ALA A 261 12.02 7.52 -8.00
CA ALA A 261 12.02 7.40 -6.55
C ALA A 261 12.87 6.19 -6.12
N VAL A 262 13.27 6.14 -4.85
CA VAL A 262 14.02 5.02 -4.28
C VAL A 262 13.45 4.67 -2.90
N VAL A 263 13.33 3.37 -2.66
CA VAL A 263 13.08 2.78 -1.34
C VAL A 263 14.18 1.77 -1.07
N GLU A 264 14.90 1.91 0.05
CA GLU A 264 16.03 1.06 0.41
C GLU A 264 16.00 0.82 1.92
N GLY A 265 16.26 -0.41 2.34
CA GLY A 265 16.22 -0.76 3.76
C GLY A 265 16.88 -2.09 4.08
N LEU A 266 16.79 -2.43 5.36
CA LEU A 266 17.19 -3.70 5.93
C LEU A 266 15.98 -4.33 6.59
N GLU A 267 15.81 -5.63 6.41
CA GLU A 267 14.84 -6.44 7.14
C GLU A 267 15.58 -7.53 7.93
N GLY A 268 15.08 -7.81 9.11
CA GLY A 268 15.62 -8.85 9.95
C GLY A 268 14.52 -9.68 10.61
N SER A 269 14.78 -10.98 10.77
CA SER A 269 13.93 -11.90 11.50
C SER A 269 14.74 -12.71 12.48
N LEU A 270 14.18 -12.99 13.66
CA LEU A 270 14.83 -13.81 14.68
C LEU A 270 13.77 -14.58 15.46
N ASN A 271 13.80 -15.91 15.36
CA ASN A 271 13.01 -16.80 16.18
C ASN A 271 13.94 -17.57 17.13
N VAL A 272 13.64 -17.48 18.42
CA VAL A 272 14.44 -18.09 19.50
C VAL A 272 13.55 -19.04 20.29
N PRO A 273 13.79 -20.35 20.27
CA PRO A 273 13.18 -21.29 21.21
C PRO A 273 13.85 -21.11 22.59
N VAL A 274 13.30 -20.20 23.41
CA VAL A 274 13.84 -19.88 24.73
C VAL A 274 13.78 -21.09 25.67
N SER A 275 12.70 -21.87 25.53
CA SER A 275 12.52 -23.18 26.17
C SER A 275 11.55 -24.02 25.34
N GLU A 276 11.27 -25.25 25.77
CA GLU A 276 10.26 -26.12 25.11
C GLU A 276 8.87 -25.50 25.07
N THR A 277 8.57 -24.58 26.01
CA THR A 277 7.25 -23.93 26.13
C THR A 277 7.25 -22.45 25.76
N VAL A 278 8.41 -21.86 25.50
CA VAL A 278 8.56 -20.42 25.24
C VAL A 278 9.26 -20.17 23.91
N MET A 279 8.56 -19.49 23.00
CA MET A 279 9.09 -19.02 21.71
C MET A 279 9.14 -17.49 21.70
N TRP A 280 10.27 -16.93 21.30
CA TRP A 280 10.43 -15.50 21.10
C TRP A 280 10.69 -15.18 19.62
N THR A 281 9.75 -14.48 19.00
CA THR A 281 9.78 -14.11 17.59
C THR A 281 9.95 -12.61 17.42
N ASN A 282 10.88 -12.20 16.57
CA ASN A 282 11.17 -10.80 16.30
C ASN A 282 11.29 -10.55 14.82
N ASN A 283 10.74 -9.41 14.36
CA ASN A 283 10.91 -8.89 13.01
C ASN A 283 11.25 -7.40 13.10
N ILE A 284 12.26 -6.99 12.34
CA ILE A 284 12.67 -5.59 12.26
C ILE A 284 12.76 -5.15 10.80
N THR A 285 12.25 -3.96 10.53
CA THR A 285 12.50 -3.24 9.27
C THR A 285 13.19 -1.94 9.61
N TYR A 286 14.31 -1.64 8.94
CA TYR A 286 15.05 -0.38 9.07
C TYR A 286 15.14 0.30 7.71
N MET A 287 14.57 1.50 7.61
CA MET A 287 14.50 2.27 6.36
C MET A 287 15.74 3.13 6.19
N LEU A 288 16.58 2.80 5.21
CA LEU A 288 17.76 3.58 4.85
C LEU A 288 17.38 4.78 3.97
N LYS A 289 16.45 4.57 3.00
CA LYS A 289 15.96 5.60 2.08
C LYS A 289 14.50 5.38 1.72
N SER A 290 13.74 6.45 1.64
CA SER A 290 12.40 6.51 1.07
C SER A 290 12.21 7.92 0.53
N GLU A 291 12.66 8.18 -0.72
CA GLU A 291 12.77 9.54 -1.25
C GLU A 291 12.39 9.66 -2.73
N ASN A 292 11.82 10.79 -3.09
CA ASN A 292 11.70 11.28 -4.46
C ASN A 292 13.05 11.84 -4.89
N LYS A 293 13.68 11.24 -5.89
CA LYS A 293 15.01 11.65 -6.35
C LYS A 293 15.06 13.01 -7.06
N THR A 294 13.90 13.53 -7.45
CA THR A 294 13.82 14.84 -8.11
C THR A 294 13.80 15.97 -7.09
N THR A 295 13.02 15.81 -6.03
CA THR A 295 12.87 16.84 -4.98
C THR A 295 13.78 16.61 -3.78
N GLY A 296 14.28 15.39 -3.58
CA GLY A 296 14.99 14.97 -2.39
C GLY A 296 14.09 14.91 -1.15
N ASP A 297 12.77 14.95 -1.33
CA ASP A 297 11.82 14.84 -0.24
C ASP A 297 11.42 13.38 0.01
N ARG A 298 10.90 13.11 1.19
CA ARG A 298 10.42 11.78 1.58
C ARG A 298 9.17 11.41 0.79
N LEU A 299 9.06 10.15 0.40
CA LEU A 299 7.84 9.63 -0.25
C LEU A 299 6.68 9.59 0.73
N SER A 300 6.94 9.21 1.98
CA SER A 300 5.92 9.07 3.02
C SER A 300 6.51 9.35 4.40
N ILE A 301 5.65 9.74 5.34
CA ILE A 301 6.00 9.86 6.75
C ILE A 301 5.86 8.47 7.37
N ILE A 302 6.98 7.76 7.47
CA ILE A 302 7.06 6.41 8.03
C ILE A 302 8.13 6.36 9.11
N PRO A 303 8.05 5.42 10.07
CA PRO A 303 9.10 5.21 11.05
C PRO A 303 10.45 4.85 10.39
N GLU A 304 11.55 5.34 10.94
CA GLU A 304 12.90 4.93 10.49
C GLU A 304 13.14 3.44 10.70
N TYR A 305 12.54 2.90 11.75
CA TYR A 305 12.50 1.46 11.97
C TYR A 305 11.20 1.04 12.65
N THR A 306 10.82 -0.22 12.44
CA THR A 306 9.74 -0.87 13.16
C THR A 306 10.23 -2.23 13.64
N LEU A 307 10.20 -2.45 14.95
CA LEU A 307 10.47 -3.73 15.58
C LEU A 307 9.17 -4.33 16.08
N ASN A 308 8.83 -5.52 15.63
CA ASN A 308 7.73 -6.32 16.16
C ASN A 308 8.34 -7.51 16.90
N SER A 309 7.98 -7.67 18.16
CA SER A 309 8.45 -8.72 19.05
C SER A 309 7.27 -9.42 19.70
N THR A 310 7.26 -10.74 19.64
CA THR A 310 6.21 -11.56 20.22
C THR A 310 6.84 -12.64 21.09
N LEU A 311 6.45 -12.70 22.34
CA LEU A 311 6.77 -13.76 23.25
C LEU A 311 5.52 -14.64 23.43
N SER A 312 5.61 -15.88 22.97
CA SER A 312 4.56 -16.89 23.11
C SER A 312 4.97 -17.90 24.18
N TRP A 313 4.10 -18.15 25.15
CA TRP A 313 4.34 -19.05 26.26
C TRP A 313 3.18 -20.04 26.41
N GLN A 314 3.47 -21.33 26.26
CA GLN A 314 2.56 -22.41 26.64
C GLN A 314 2.69 -22.64 28.12
N ALA A 315 1.92 -21.90 28.95
CA ALA A 315 2.04 -21.92 30.41
C ALA A 315 1.56 -23.25 31.01
N ARG A 316 0.59 -23.90 30.36
CA ARG A 316 0.05 -25.24 30.66
C ARG A 316 -0.42 -25.88 29.35
N GLU A 317 -0.74 -27.16 29.37
CA GLU A 317 -1.26 -27.87 28.19
C GLU A 317 -2.54 -27.20 27.63
N ASP A 318 -3.35 -26.60 28.50
CA ASP A 318 -4.62 -25.95 28.18
C ASP A 318 -4.56 -24.42 28.21
N LEU A 319 -3.39 -23.80 28.48
CA LEU A 319 -3.26 -22.35 28.60
C LEU A 319 -2.05 -21.83 27.86
N SER A 320 -2.29 -21.03 26.81
CA SER A 320 -1.26 -20.27 26.12
C SER A 320 -1.38 -18.78 26.42
N MET A 321 -0.26 -18.09 26.48
CA MET A 321 -0.16 -16.65 26.71
C MET A 321 0.74 -16.03 25.65
N GLN A 322 0.44 -14.79 25.27
CA GLN A 322 1.21 -14.04 24.31
C GLN A 322 1.40 -12.60 24.77
N THR A 323 2.63 -12.11 24.63
CA THR A 323 2.96 -10.70 24.80
C THR A 323 3.46 -10.17 23.45
N THR A 324 2.86 -9.10 22.97
CA THR A 324 3.30 -8.40 21.77
C THR A 324 3.91 -7.07 22.15
N PHE A 325 5.00 -6.71 21.48
CA PHE A 325 5.68 -5.43 21.64
C PHE A 325 6.04 -4.90 20.25
N THR A 326 5.48 -3.75 19.89
CA THR A 326 5.85 -3.05 18.66
C THR A 326 6.55 -1.75 19.03
N TRP A 327 7.75 -1.54 18.48
CA TRP A 327 8.52 -0.31 18.68
C TRP A 327 8.73 0.40 17.36
N TYR A 328 8.20 1.61 17.28
CA TYR A 328 8.31 2.50 16.14
C TYR A 328 9.44 3.51 16.39
N GLY A 329 10.33 3.63 15.42
CA GLY A 329 11.36 4.66 15.38
C GLY A 329 10.77 6.05 15.16
N LYS A 330 11.61 7.04 15.17
CA LYS A 330 11.18 8.41 14.86
C LYS A 330 10.63 8.51 13.44
N GLN A 331 9.66 9.42 13.25
CA GLN A 331 9.08 9.70 11.94
C GLN A 331 9.35 11.16 11.62
N GLN A 332 10.10 11.36 10.56
CA GLN A 332 10.44 12.72 10.13
C GLN A 332 9.37 13.24 9.17
N PRO A 333 8.98 14.51 9.28
CA PRO A 333 8.04 15.15 8.36
C PRO A 333 8.62 15.29 6.96
N LYS A 334 7.78 15.61 5.99
CA LYS A 334 8.21 16.05 4.66
C LYS A 334 8.86 17.42 4.74
N LYS A 335 9.78 17.70 3.82
CA LYS A 335 10.44 19.01 3.70
C LYS A 335 9.50 20.09 3.14
N TYR A 336 8.56 19.66 2.29
CA TYR A 336 7.63 20.53 1.60
C TYR A 336 6.19 20.20 2.00
N ASN A 337 5.36 21.22 2.12
CA ASN A 337 3.93 21.09 2.30
C ASN A 337 3.25 20.66 0.98
N TYR A 338 1.93 20.45 1.03
CA TYR A 338 1.15 20.08 -0.16
C TYR A 338 1.15 21.16 -1.25
N LYS A 339 1.52 22.42 -0.96
CA LYS A 339 1.68 23.51 -1.93
C LYS A 339 3.08 23.56 -2.55
N GLY A 340 3.97 22.63 -2.22
CA GLY A 340 5.36 22.65 -2.67
C GLY A 340 6.23 23.73 -2.04
N GLN A 341 5.74 24.37 -0.99
CA GLN A 341 6.50 25.34 -0.21
C GLN A 341 7.19 24.64 0.97
N PRO A 342 8.27 25.18 1.52
CA PRO A 342 8.87 24.63 2.73
C PRO A 342 7.82 24.46 3.84
N ALA A 343 7.81 23.28 4.45
CA ALA A 343 6.92 22.97 5.58
C ALA A 343 7.21 23.91 6.75
N VAL A 344 6.16 24.36 7.44
CA VAL A 344 6.27 25.30 8.56
C VAL A 344 5.37 24.89 9.74
N GLY A 345 5.70 25.35 10.93
CA GLY A 345 4.89 25.13 12.13
C GLY A 345 4.67 23.65 12.45
N PRO A 346 3.42 23.19 12.68
CA PRO A 346 3.12 21.78 13.02
C PRO A 346 3.55 20.77 11.96
N GLU A 347 3.64 21.18 10.70
CA GLU A 347 4.07 20.31 9.59
C GLU A 347 5.54 19.87 9.68
N THR A 348 6.36 20.62 10.46
CA THR A 348 7.77 20.29 10.68
C THR A 348 8.00 19.40 11.90
N LYS A 349 6.94 19.04 12.63
CA LYS A 349 7.06 18.28 13.87
C LYS A 349 7.43 16.84 13.61
N GLU A 350 8.54 16.42 14.17
CA GLU A 350 8.96 15.02 14.22
C GLU A 350 8.12 14.25 15.25
N ILE A 351 7.75 13.00 14.93
CA ILE A 351 7.16 12.09 15.90
C ILE A 351 8.31 11.30 16.56
N SER A 352 8.44 11.45 17.87
CA SER A 352 9.44 10.73 18.67
C SER A 352 9.14 9.22 18.69
N PRO A 353 10.15 8.36 18.88
CA PRO A 353 9.95 6.93 19.01
C PRO A 353 8.94 6.57 20.11
N TYR A 354 8.15 5.54 19.86
CA TYR A 354 7.15 5.05 20.83
C TYR A 354 6.95 3.55 20.69
N SER A 355 6.32 2.94 21.70
CA SER A 355 6.00 1.52 21.69
C SER A 355 4.55 1.26 22.05
N ILE A 356 4.06 0.14 21.54
CA ILE A 356 2.74 -0.43 21.82
C ILE A 356 2.96 -1.82 22.40
N VAL A 357 2.29 -2.14 23.49
CA VAL A 357 2.34 -3.45 24.14
C VAL A 357 0.95 -4.06 24.20
N GLY A 358 0.84 -5.33 23.82
CA GLY A 358 -0.37 -6.12 23.95
C GLY A 358 -0.13 -7.36 24.79
N LEU A 359 -1.18 -7.84 25.46
CA LEU A 359 -1.20 -9.09 26.23
C LEU A 359 -2.44 -9.87 25.87
N SER A 360 -2.30 -11.19 25.68
CA SER A 360 -3.42 -12.08 25.50
C SER A 360 -3.20 -13.42 26.16
N ALA A 361 -4.29 -14.12 26.46
CA ALA A 361 -4.29 -15.49 26.93
C ALA A 361 -5.41 -16.26 26.26
N THR A 362 -5.13 -17.49 25.87
CA THR A 362 -6.11 -18.45 25.36
C THR A 362 -6.15 -19.65 26.29
N TRP A 363 -7.34 -19.96 26.78
CA TRP A 363 -7.61 -21.11 27.63
C TRP A 363 -8.56 -22.09 26.97
N ASP A 364 -8.12 -23.32 26.78
CA ASP A 364 -8.93 -24.43 26.30
C ASP A 364 -9.71 -25.02 27.47
N VAL A 365 -10.93 -24.48 27.68
CA VAL A 365 -11.84 -24.88 28.79
C VAL A 365 -12.26 -26.33 28.67
N THR A 366 -12.49 -26.78 27.45
CA THR A 366 -12.76 -28.16 27.06
C THR A 366 -12.13 -28.46 25.70
N LYS A 367 -12.14 -29.71 25.25
CA LYS A 367 -11.67 -30.10 23.90
C LYS A 367 -12.41 -29.38 22.77
N ASN A 368 -13.60 -28.84 23.06
CA ASN A 368 -14.47 -28.22 22.07
C ASN A 368 -14.66 -26.71 22.28
N VAL A 369 -14.16 -26.15 23.38
CA VAL A 369 -14.40 -24.75 23.75
C VAL A 369 -13.11 -24.10 24.18
N SER A 370 -12.69 -23.02 23.50
CA SER A 370 -11.59 -22.17 23.92
C SER A 370 -12.04 -20.73 24.14
N LEU A 371 -11.47 -20.09 25.14
CA LEU A 371 -11.67 -18.69 25.49
C LEU A 371 -10.37 -17.93 25.26
N THR A 372 -10.43 -16.85 24.49
CA THR A 372 -9.32 -15.92 24.34
C THR A 372 -9.71 -14.57 24.90
N GLY A 373 -8.87 -14.00 25.74
CA GLY A 373 -9.01 -12.64 26.24
C GLY A 373 -7.71 -11.89 26.12
N GLY A 374 -7.80 -10.57 25.86
CA GLY A 374 -6.59 -9.78 25.70
C GLY A 374 -6.83 -8.28 25.83
N VAL A 375 -5.70 -7.57 25.82
CA VAL A 375 -5.65 -6.11 25.80
C VAL A 375 -4.60 -5.67 24.79
N ASP A 376 -5.02 -4.85 23.84
CA ASP A 376 -4.12 -4.15 22.95
C ASP A 376 -3.82 -2.76 23.50
N ASN A 377 -2.62 -2.26 23.20
CA ASN A 377 -2.15 -0.96 23.68
C ASN A 377 -2.33 -0.80 25.19
N LEU A 378 -1.75 -1.71 25.96
CA LEU A 378 -1.85 -1.81 27.43
C LEU A 378 -1.62 -0.46 28.14
N PHE A 379 -0.70 0.37 27.64
CA PHE A 379 -0.33 1.66 28.23
C PHE A 379 -1.14 2.84 27.69
N ASP A 380 -2.20 2.59 26.89
CA ASP A 380 -3.08 3.60 26.30
C ASP A 380 -2.30 4.70 25.55
N LYS A 381 -1.28 4.29 24.78
CA LYS A 381 -0.51 5.21 23.96
C LYS A 381 -1.39 5.81 22.87
N ARG A 382 -1.57 7.12 22.87
CA ARG A 382 -2.37 7.83 21.88
C ARG A 382 -1.50 8.81 21.13
N LEU A 383 -1.56 8.72 19.81
CA LEU A 383 -0.85 9.63 18.91
C LEU A 383 -1.87 10.32 18.01
N TRP A 384 -1.85 11.62 18.06
CA TRP A 384 -2.63 12.43 17.16
C TRP A 384 -1.96 12.50 15.80
N ARG A 385 -2.76 12.46 14.76
CA ARG A 385 -2.25 12.62 13.42
C ARG A 385 -1.62 13.99 13.30
N ALA A 386 -0.34 14.02 12.95
CA ALA A 386 0.43 15.24 12.69
C ALA A 386 0.94 15.20 11.25
N GLY A 387 1.19 16.36 10.66
CA GLY A 387 1.80 16.46 9.34
C GLY A 387 0.95 17.22 8.34
N ASN A 388 1.16 16.95 7.05
CA ASN A 388 0.67 17.75 5.93
C ASN A 388 -0.82 17.62 5.63
N ALA A 389 -1.57 16.88 6.42
CA ALA A 389 -3.00 16.78 6.23
C ALA A 389 -3.66 18.07 6.66
N GLN A 390 -4.22 18.81 5.73
CA GLN A 390 -5.09 19.94 6.03
C GLN A 390 -6.54 19.48 6.11
N THR A 391 -7.29 20.07 7.04
CA THR A 391 -8.72 19.86 7.02
C THR A 391 -9.31 20.63 5.85
N THR A 392 -10.27 20.02 5.17
CA THR A 392 -11.11 20.68 4.19
C THR A 392 -12.35 21.33 4.84
N GLY A 393 -12.43 21.31 6.18
CA GLY A 393 -13.44 22.01 6.94
C GLY A 393 -13.40 23.51 6.71
N ASP A 394 -14.30 24.23 7.31
CA ASP A 394 -14.42 25.68 7.19
C ASP A 394 -13.08 26.39 7.45
N LEU A 395 -12.39 26.75 6.37
CA LEU A 395 -11.10 27.44 6.40
C LEU A 395 -11.22 28.88 6.90
N ALA A 396 -12.42 29.40 7.00
CA ALA A 396 -12.71 30.77 7.44
C ALA A 396 -13.11 30.87 8.93
N GLY A 397 -13.29 29.72 9.61
CA GLY A 397 -13.74 29.68 10.99
C GLY A 397 -12.64 29.57 12.04
N ALA A 398 -12.94 29.91 13.28
CA ALA A 398 -12.06 29.78 14.43
C ALA A 398 -11.65 28.32 14.77
N ASN A 399 -12.19 27.35 14.04
CA ASN A 399 -11.97 25.93 14.23
C ASN A 399 -11.05 25.30 13.15
N TYR A 400 -10.35 26.11 12.38
CA TYR A 400 -9.34 25.62 11.44
C TYR A 400 -8.17 25.02 12.21
N ILE A 401 -7.98 23.71 12.04
CA ILE A 401 -6.83 23.01 12.59
C ILE A 401 -6.04 22.49 11.41
N ALA A 402 -4.81 22.95 11.30
CA ALA A 402 -3.86 22.43 10.34
C ALA A 402 -3.65 20.93 10.59
N GLY A 403 -3.88 20.11 9.56
CA GLY A 403 -3.81 18.68 9.67
C GLY A 403 -5.20 18.03 9.65
N ALA A 404 -5.68 17.64 8.47
CA ALA A 404 -6.95 16.92 8.34
C ALA A 404 -6.92 15.69 9.21
N GLY A 405 -7.95 15.52 9.99
CA GLY A 405 -7.98 14.47 10.98
C GLY A 405 -6.96 14.68 12.11
N ALA A 406 -6.60 15.94 12.44
CA ALA A 406 -5.79 16.22 13.61
C ALA A 406 -6.38 15.66 14.90
N TYR A 407 -7.67 15.39 14.90
CA TYR A 407 -8.38 14.71 15.98
C TYR A 407 -8.57 13.21 15.75
N THR A 408 -8.07 12.64 14.65
CA THR A 408 -8.04 11.19 14.48
C THR A 408 -6.76 10.65 15.07
N TYR A 409 -6.86 9.50 15.72
CA TYR A 409 -5.70 8.83 16.30
C TYR A 409 -4.95 8.04 15.22
N ASN A 410 -3.62 8.10 15.24
CA ASN A 410 -2.79 7.14 14.51
C ASN A 410 -2.78 5.79 15.21
N GLU A 411 -2.90 5.82 16.55
CA GLU A 411 -2.96 4.62 17.37
C GLU A 411 -4.31 4.61 18.12
N PRO A 412 -5.13 3.57 17.96
CA PRO A 412 -6.28 3.33 18.81
C PRO A 412 -5.83 3.29 20.27
N GLY A 413 -6.64 3.80 21.18
CA GLY A 413 -6.41 3.69 22.60
C GLY A 413 -6.44 2.23 23.05
N ARG A 414 -6.25 2.00 24.36
CA ARG A 414 -6.37 0.68 24.97
C ARG A 414 -7.68 0.01 24.60
N THR A 415 -7.57 -1.20 24.05
CA THR A 415 -8.73 -1.99 23.61
C THR A 415 -8.71 -3.35 24.32
N TRP A 416 -9.82 -3.69 24.98
CA TRP A 416 -10.04 -5.01 25.56
C TRP A 416 -10.87 -5.85 24.60
N TYR A 417 -10.53 -7.12 24.46
CA TYR A 417 -11.28 -8.04 23.62
C TYR A 417 -11.41 -9.41 24.28
N MET A 418 -12.47 -10.11 23.92
CA MET A 418 -12.70 -11.48 24.30
C MET A 418 -13.37 -12.23 23.15
N SER A 419 -12.95 -13.47 22.92
CA SER A 419 -13.60 -14.36 21.97
C SER A 419 -13.82 -15.75 22.57
N VAL A 420 -14.85 -16.41 22.08
CA VAL A 420 -15.19 -17.81 22.40
C VAL A 420 -15.19 -18.57 21.09
N ASN A 421 -14.36 -19.60 20.99
CA ASN A 421 -14.32 -20.50 19.84
C ASN A 421 -14.91 -21.85 20.24
N THR A 422 -15.79 -22.38 19.41
CA THR A 422 -16.41 -23.70 19.61
C THR A 422 -16.22 -24.56 18.36
N HIS A 423 -15.82 -25.82 18.56
CA HIS A 423 -15.70 -26.84 17.51
C HIS A 423 -16.70 -27.95 17.78
N PHE A 424 -17.46 -28.33 16.78
CA PHE A 424 -18.52 -29.38 16.89
C PHE A 424 -18.11 -30.60 16.05
#